data_270b63fb08802c4cc8d1f0fd28fe5899
#
_entry.id   270b63fb08802c4cc8d1f0fd28fe5899
#
_cell.length_a   1.000
_cell.length_b   1.000
_cell.length_c   1.000
_cell.angle_alpha   90.00
_cell.angle_beta   90.00
_cell.angle_gamma   90.00
#
_symmetry.space_group_name_H-M   'P 1'
#
loop_
_entity.id
_entity.type
_entity.pdbx_description
1 polymer ?
#
loop_
_entity_poly.entity_id
_entity_poly.type
_entity_poly.pdbx_seq_one_letter_code
_entity_poly.pdbx_strand_id
1 'polypeptide(L)'
;MASKAPFERITRQGLTYDDVLLVPAASSVLPREVDISSELAPGLTLNTPIMSAAMDTVSEYKLAIALAREGGIAVLHKNMTIEEQAEQVRLVKRSESGMIVDPLTLHKGATIKDARELMSKHRIGGIPIVDKKGFLI
;
A
#
# COMPACT_ATOMS: atom_id res chain seq x y z
N MET A 1 33.37 34.34 24.24
CA MET A 1 32.11 33.80 23.67
C MET A 1 31.29 33.24 24.82
N ALA A 2 30.21 33.88 25.20
CA ALA A 2 29.35 33.39 26.28
C ALA A 2 28.64 32.14 25.80
N SER A 3 28.80 31.01 26.52
CA SER A 3 28.05 29.79 26.28
C SER A 3 26.59 30.04 26.51
N LYS A 4 25.74 30.00 25.49
CA LYS A 4 24.29 30.03 25.66
C LYS A 4 23.87 28.87 26.57
N ALA A 5 23.04 29.16 27.55
CA ALA A 5 22.50 28.14 28.44
C ALA A 5 21.80 27.04 27.63
N PRO A 6 21.89 25.76 28.01
CA PRO A 6 21.32 24.66 27.23
C PRO A 6 19.82 24.81 26.97
N PHE A 7 19.09 25.52 27.83
CA PHE A 7 17.66 25.79 27.68
C PHE A 7 17.30 26.80 26.59
N GLU A 8 18.23 27.69 26.18
CA GLU A 8 17.99 28.63 25.08
C GLU A 8 17.85 27.93 23.69
N ARG A 9 18.19 26.66 23.61
CA ARG A 9 18.03 25.85 22.38
C ARG A 9 16.65 25.25 22.26
N ILE A 10 15.85 25.25 23.32
CA ILE A 10 14.48 24.73 23.32
C ILE A 10 13.57 25.90 22.94
N THR A 11 13.07 25.88 21.70
CA THR A 11 12.27 26.99 21.16
C THR A 11 10.77 26.70 21.18
N ARG A 12 10.36 25.46 21.40
CA ARG A 12 8.95 25.02 21.40
C ARG A 12 8.74 23.85 22.35
N GLN A 13 7.56 23.82 22.96
CA GLN A 13 7.05 22.64 23.65
C GLN A 13 6.22 21.81 22.64
N GLY A 14 6.49 20.52 22.51
CA GLY A 14 5.69 19.56 21.76
C GLY A 14 4.99 18.63 22.74
N LEU A 15 3.76 18.23 22.40
CA LEU A 15 3.01 17.22 23.13
C LEU A 15 3.07 15.90 22.38
N THR A 16 3.15 14.79 23.10
CA THR A 16 2.99 13.43 22.58
C THR A 16 1.61 12.88 22.96
N TYR A 17 1.21 11.76 22.40
CA TYR A 17 -0.05 11.13 22.80
C TYR A 17 -0.08 10.70 24.26
N ASP A 18 1.09 10.47 24.87
CA ASP A 18 1.19 10.15 26.31
C ASP A 18 0.93 11.37 27.22
N ASP A 19 1.05 12.57 26.66
CA ASP A 19 0.84 13.82 27.41
C ASP A 19 -0.61 14.32 27.37
N VAL A 20 -1.48 13.70 26.56
CA VAL A 20 -2.83 14.20 26.30
C VAL A 20 -3.89 13.10 26.42
N LEU A 21 -5.09 13.50 26.80
CA LEU A 21 -6.28 12.64 26.81
C LEU A 21 -7.40 13.31 26.02
N LEU A 22 -8.22 12.48 25.36
CA LEU A 22 -9.46 12.98 24.77
C LEU A 22 -10.47 13.29 25.87
N VAL A 23 -11.01 14.50 25.84
CA VAL A 23 -12.09 14.90 26.77
C VAL A 23 -13.39 14.21 26.32
N PRO A 24 -14.05 13.40 27.19
CA PRO A 24 -15.32 12.82 26.87
C PRO A 24 -16.38 13.88 26.55
N ALA A 25 -17.16 13.67 25.50
CA ALA A 25 -18.26 14.54 25.11
C ALA A 25 -19.52 13.70 24.82
N ALA A 26 -20.68 14.32 24.95
CA ALA A 26 -21.93 13.69 24.56
C ALA A 26 -21.95 13.48 23.03
N SER A 27 -22.42 12.29 22.62
CA SER A 27 -22.60 11.96 21.21
C SER A 27 -23.94 11.27 20.99
N SER A 28 -24.63 11.61 19.89
CA SER A 28 -25.82 10.92 19.40
C SER A 28 -25.50 9.98 18.22
N VAL A 29 -24.24 9.88 17.80
CA VAL A 29 -23.80 9.06 16.68
C VAL A 29 -23.42 7.66 17.18
N LEU A 30 -23.99 6.62 16.57
CA LEU A 30 -23.61 5.24 16.85
C LEU A 30 -22.25 4.91 16.22
N PRO A 31 -21.44 4.01 16.82
CA PRO A 31 -20.14 3.65 16.28
C PRO A 31 -20.14 3.22 14.79
N ARG A 32 -21.19 2.54 14.35
CA ARG A 32 -21.38 2.10 12.95
C ARG A 32 -21.72 3.22 11.96
N GLU A 33 -22.09 4.39 12.47
CA GLU A 33 -22.52 5.55 11.69
C GLU A 33 -21.44 6.64 11.63
N VAL A 34 -20.30 6.39 12.28
CA VAL A 34 -19.17 7.33 12.30
C VAL A 34 -18.50 7.33 10.95
N ASP A 35 -18.38 8.49 10.34
CA ASP A 35 -17.50 8.72 9.19
C ASP A 35 -16.09 9.02 9.70
N ILE A 36 -15.15 8.12 9.41
CA ILE A 36 -13.74 8.25 9.76
C ILE A 36 -12.89 8.64 8.55
N SER A 37 -13.50 8.95 7.42
CA SER A 37 -12.75 9.38 6.24
C SER A 37 -11.91 10.64 6.50
N SER A 38 -10.76 10.74 5.85
CA SER A 38 -9.86 11.87 5.99
C SER A 38 -9.21 12.21 4.66
N GLU A 39 -9.17 13.49 4.34
CA GLU A 39 -8.43 13.97 3.17
C GLU A 39 -6.93 14.05 3.53
N LEU A 40 -6.13 13.20 2.89
CA LEU A 40 -4.67 13.18 3.06
C LEU A 40 -3.99 14.27 2.23
N ALA A 41 -4.51 14.52 1.04
CA ALA A 41 -4.04 15.56 0.12
C ALA A 41 -5.19 15.94 -0.84
N PRO A 42 -5.12 17.08 -1.54
CA PRO A 42 -6.15 17.47 -2.48
C PRO A 42 -6.49 16.35 -3.48
N GLY A 43 -7.71 15.85 -3.41
CA GLY A 43 -8.21 14.75 -4.25
C GLY A 43 -7.79 13.35 -3.83
N LEU A 44 -7.17 13.19 -2.65
CA LEU A 44 -6.82 11.89 -2.07
C LEU A 44 -7.48 11.74 -0.69
N THR A 45 -8.60 11.05 -0.66
CA THR A 45 -9.34 10.73 0.57
C THR A 45 -9.08 9.28 0.98
N LEU A 46 -8.81 9.08 2.25
CA LEU A 46 -8.73 7.77 2.88
C LEU A 46 -10.06 7.45 3.55
N ASN A 47 -10.61 6.27 3.31
CA ASN A 47 -11.81 5.80 4.02
C ASN A 47 -11.49 5.42 5.47
N THR A 48 -10.29 4.90 5.69
CA THR A 48 -9.71 4.66 7.01
C THR A 48 -8.44 5.49 7.16
N PRO A 49 -8.33 6.40 8.14
CA PRO A 49 -7.22 7.34 8.24
C PRO A 49 -5.95 6.69 8.81
N ILE A 50 -5.52 5.60 8.19
CA ILE A 50 -4.32 4.84 8.57
C ILE A 50 -3.36 4.83 7.41
N MET A 51 -2.11 5.21 7.69
CA MET A 51 -1.00 5.19 6.74
C MET A 51 0.19 4.46 7.36
N SER A 52 0.83 3.56 6.60
CA SER A 52 2.05 2.92 7.07
C SER A 52 3.25 3.86 7.00
N ALA A 53 4.16 3.75 7.97
CA ALA A 53 5.48 4.34 7.86
C ALA A 53 6.35 3.53 6.88
N ALA A 54 7.27 4.20 6.18
CA ALA A 54 8.20 3.60 5.22
C ALA A 54 9.32 2.83 5.93
N MET A 55 8.99 1.70 6.55
CA MET A 55 9.91 0.86 7.33
C MET A 55 10.31 -0.36 6.52
N ASP A 56 11.63 -0.61 6.47
CA ASP A 56 12.20 -1.82 5.87
C ASP A 56 11.62 -3.09 6.52
N THR A 57 11.40 -4.12 5.73
CA THR A 57 10.80 -5.41 6.11
C THR A 57 9.37 -5.35 6.66
N VAL A 58 8.80 -4.15 6.82
CA VAL A 58 7.43 -3.93 7.34
C VAL A 58 6.51 -3.40 6.23
N SER A 59 6.86 -2.24 5.65
CA SER A 59 6.01 -1.56 4.67
C SER A 59 6.34 -1.99 3.24
N GLU A 60 5.96 -3.22 2.93
CA GLU A 60 6.09 -3.86 1.63
C GLU A 60 4.71 -4.18 1.03
N TYR A 61 4.69 -4.79 -0.19
CA TYR A 61 3.44 -5.05 -0.94
C TYR A 61 2.35 -5.77 -0.14
N LYS A 62 2.73 -6.70 0.77
CA LYS A 62 1.74 -7.45 1.57
C LYS A 62 0.97 -6.55 2.52
N LEU A 63 1.68 -5.70 3.28
CA LEU A 63 1.04 -4.71 4.16
C LEU A 63 0.29 -3.66 3.33
N ALA A 64 0.86 -3.23 2.20
CA ALA A 64 0.22 -2.27 1.32
C ALA A 64 -1.13 -2.78 0.79
N ILE A 65 -1.21 -4.04 0.36
CA ILE A 65 -2.47 -4.68 -0.06
C ILE A 65 -3.47 -4.76 1.11
N ALA A 66 -3.01 -5.14 2.30
CA ALA A 66 -3.89 -5.24 3.46
C ALA A 66 -4.48 -3.88 3.83
N LEU A 67 -3.64 -2.83 3.91
CA LEU A 67 -4.09 -1.46 4.22
C LEU A 67 -5.03 -0.91 3.14
N ALA A 68 -4.74 -1.12 1.87
CA ALA A 68 -5.59 -0.66 0.78
C ALA A 68 -6.99 -1.28 0.85
N ARG A 69 -7.10 -2.56 1.19
CA ARG A 69 -8.39 -3.25 1.36
C ARG A 69 -9.23 -2.69 2.51
N GLU A 70 -8.58 -2.19 3.54
CA GLU A 70 -9.23 -1.54 4.69
C GLU A 70 -9.47 -0.04 4.48
N GLY A 71 -9.14 0.51 3.31
CA GLY A 71 -9.34 1.91 2.96
C GLY A 71 -8.24 2.87 3.41
N GLY A 72 -7.10 2.34 3.86
CA GLY A 72 -5.90 3.08 4.20
C GLY A 72 -4.92 3.19 3.04
N ILE A 73 -3.70 3.66 3.31
CA ILE A 73 -2.62 3.79 2.32
C ILE A 73 -1.28 3.31 2.89
N ALA A 74 -0.44 2.75 2.05
CA ALA A 74 0.91 2.37 2.43
C ALA A 74 1.97 3.24 1.76
N VAL A 75 3.06 3.48 2.47
CA VAL A 75 4.28 4.09 1.95
C VAL A 75 5.36 3.02 1.91
N LEU A 76 5.73 2.59 0.70
CA LEU A 76 6.79 1.60 0.52
C LEU A 76 8.14 2.20 0.90
N HIS A 77 8.99 1.41 1.58
CA HIS A 77 10.33 1.87 1.94
C HIS A 77 11.27 1.92 0.74
N LYS A 78 12.38 2.64 0.88
CA LYS A 78 13.36 2.87 -0.19
C LYS A 78 14.58 1.93 -0.15
N ASN A 79 14.68 1.06 0.85
CA ASN A 79 15.84 0.15 1.01
C ASN A 79 15.73 -1.05 0.08
N MET A 80 15.67 -0.79 -1.22
CA MET A 80 15.60 -1.77 -2.31
C MET A 80 16.01 -1.08 -3.62
N THR A 81 16.26 -1.83 -4.67
CA THR A 81 16.53 -1.26 -5.99
C THR A 81 15.27 -0.62 -6.58
N ILE A 82 15.45 0.22 -7.60
CA ILE A 82 14.33 0.86 -8.31
C ILE A 82 13.41 -0.21 -8.92
N GLU A 83 13.99 -1.27 -9.48
CA GLU A 83 13.28 -2.37 -10.12
C GLU A 83 12.44 -3.15 -9.10
N GLU A 84 13.01 -3.44 -7.92
CA GLU A 84 12.31 -4.11 -6.82
C GLU A 84 11.15 -3.25 -6.31
N GLN A 85 11.36 -1.94 -6.10
CA GLN A 85 10.30 -1.05 -5.65
C GLN A 85 9.17 -0.94 -6.69
N ALA A 86 9.52 -0.85 -7.97
CA ALA A 86 8.53 -0.86 -9.04
C ALA A 86 7.72 -2.17 -9.07
N GLU A 87 8.38 -3.31 -8.78
CA GLU A 87 7.68 -4.60 -8.69
C GLU A 87 6.74 -4.66 -7.48
N GLN A 88 7.14 -4.13 -6.32
CA GLN A 88 6.26 -3.98 -5.16
C GLN A 88 4.98 -3.20 -5.53
N VAL A 89 5.12 -2.06 -6.22
CA VAL A 89 3.98 -1.26 -6.69
C VAL A 89 3.09 -2.06 -7.66
N ARG A 90 3.69 -2.80 -8.62
CA ARG A 90 2.93 -3.63 -9.56
C ARG A 90 2.10 -4.69 -8.84
N LEU A 91 2.67 -5.35 -7.82
CA LEU A 91 1.97 -6.35 -7.01
C LEU A 91 0.76 -5.76 -6.29
N VAL A 92 0.91 -4.56 -5.69
CA VAL A 92 -0.19 -3.85 -5.03
C VAL A 92 -1.29 -3.50 -6.04
N LYS A 93 -0.93 -2.83 -7.14
CA LYS A 93 -1.89 -2.41 -8.16
C LYS A 93 -2.62 -3.59 -8.82
N ARG A 94 -1.91 -4.70 -9.05
CA ARG A 94 -2.50 -5.94 -9.56
C ARG A 94 -3.52 -6.55 -8.60
N SER A 95 -3.32 -6.42 -7.30
CA SER A 95 -4.26 -6.97 -6.31
C SER A 95 -5.55 -6.17 -6.20
N GLU A 96 -5.52 -4.88 -6.54
CA GLU A 96 -6.67 -3.99 -6.50
C GLU A 96 -7.54 -4.04 -7.76
N SER A 97 -6.93 -4.35 -8.90
CA SER A 97 -7.68 -4.41 -10.15
C SER A 97 -8.33 -5.78 -10.35
N GLY A 98 -9.66 -5.80 -10.40
CA GLY A 98 -10.43 -6.98 -10.84
C GLY A 98 -10.16 -7.34 -12.31
N MET A 99 -9.48 -6.47 -13.06
CA MET A 99 -9.06 -6.67 -14.44
C MET A 99 -7.54 -6.53 -14.55
N ILE A 100 -6.89 -7.56 -15.05
CA ILE A 100 -5.44 -7.56 -15.32
C ILE A 100 -5.22 -6.94 -16.69
N VAL A 101 -4.70 -5.72 -16.73
CA VAL A 101 -4.50 -4.95 -17.98
C VAL A 101 -3.38 -5.50 -18.84
N ASP A 102 -2.37 -6.15 -18.22
CA ASP A 102 -1.25 -6.79 -18.93
C ASP A 102 -1.05 -8.21 -18.37
N PRO A 103 -1.86 -9.18 -18.82
CA PRO A 103 -1.78 -10.53 -18.32
C PRO A 103 -0.54 -11.24 -18.85
N LEU A 104 0.06 -12.10 -18.03
CA LEU A 104 1.03 -13.05 -18.51
C LEU A 104 0.33 -14.02 -19.46
N THR A 105 0.83 -14.14 -20.66
CA THR A 105 0.25 -14.97 -21.72
C THR A 105 1.19 -16.08 -22.16
N LEU A 106 0.63 -17.13 -22.73
CA LEU A 106 1.38 -18.17 -23.44
C LEU A 106 0.88 -18.31 -24.87
N HIS A 107 1.73 -18.79 -25.74
CA HIS A 107 1.38 -19.05 -27.12
C HIS A 107 0.86 -20.48 -27.30
N LYS A 108 0.10 -20.74 -28.36
CA LYS A 108 -0.53 -22.03 -28.71
C LYS A 108 0.40 -23.26 -28.68
N GLY A 109 1.71 -23.07 -28.77
CA GLY A 109 2.69 -24.17 -28.73
C GLY A 109 3.26 -24.46 -27.32
N ALA A 110 2.84 -23.70 -26.29
CA ALA A 110 3.32 -23.93 -24.95
C ALA A 110 2.78 -25.23 -24.35
N THR A 111 3.58 -25.88 -23.52
CA THR A 111 3.19 -27.10 -22.82
C THR A 111 2.47 -26.82 -21.51
N ILE A 112 1.77 -27.80 -20.97
CA ILE A 112 1.16 -27.77 -19.65
C ILE A 112 2.24 -27.50 -18.55
N LYS A 113 3.47 -28.00 -18.79
CA LYS A 113 4.58 -27.77 -17.87
C LYS A 113 4.96 -26.30 -17.83
N ASP A 114 5.10 -25.66 -19.01
CA ASP A 114 5.40 -24.22 -19.07
C ASP A 114 4.33 -23.38 -18.37
N ALA A 115 3.05 -23.74 -18.57
CA ALA A 115 1.94 -23.09 -17.89
C ALA A 115 2.04 -23.24 -16.37
N ARG A 116 2.29 -24.45 -15.87
CA ARG A 116 2.43 -24.71 -14.42
C ARG A 116 3.60 -23.97 -13.81
N GLU A 117 4.75 -23.95 -14.49
CA GLU A 117 5.93 -23.24 -14.02
C GLU A 117 5.64 -21.72 -13.91
N LEU A 118 5.02 -21.15 -14.94
CA LEU A 118 4.67 -19.73 -14.96
C LEU A 118 3.63 -19.38 -13.89
N MET A 119 2.59 -20.21 -13.73
CA MET A 119 1.56 -20.05 -12.70
C MET A 119 2.15 -20.12 -11.29
N SER A 120 3.04 -21.10 -11.05
CA SER A 120 3.72 -21.25 -9.75
C SER A 120 4.63 -20.08 -9.44
N LYS A 121 5.45 -19.65 -10.41
CA LYS A 121 6.39 -18.54 -10.26
C LYS A 121 5.68 -17.22 -9.94
N HIS A 122 4.56 -16.96 -10.61
CA HIS A 122 3.83 -15.69 -10.48
C HIS A 122 2.58 -15.79 -9.59
N ARG A 123 2.33 -16.97 -8.99
CA ARG A 123 1.17 -17.22 -8.09
C ARG A 123 -0.17 -16.83 -8.71
N ILE A 124 -0.37 -17.18 -9.96
CA ILE A 124 -1.60 -16.91 -10.71
C ILE A 124 -2.38 -18.20 -10.97
N GLY A 125 -3.71 -18.11 -11.01
CA GLY A 125 -4.61 -19.26 -11.18
C GLY A 125 -4.98 -19.58 -12.62
N GLY A 126 -4.56 -18.76 -13.60
CA GLY A 126 -4.86 -18.94 -15.02
C GLY A 126 -3.95 -18.11 -15.91
N ILE A 127 -3.75 -18.55 -17.14
CA ILE A 127 -2.94 -17.87 -18.14
C ILE A 127 -3.71 -17.86 -19.46
N PRO A 128 -3.97 -16.69 -20.06
CA PRO A 128 -4.53 -16.61 -21.41
C PRO A 128 -3.58 -17.17 -22.46
N ILE A 129 -4.13 -17.88 -23.43
CA ILE A 129 -3.39 -18.35 -24.61
C ILE A 129 -3.65 -17.37 -25.74
N VAL A 130 -2.58 -16.91 -26.37
CA VAL A 130 -2.66 -15.91 -27.44
C VAL A 130 -2.00 -16.38 -28.73
N ASP A 131 -2.42 -15.83 -29.84
CA ASP A 131 -1.79 -16.05 -31.16
C ASP A 131 -0.51 -15.18 -31.29
N LYS A 132 0.15 -15.28 -32.45
CA LYS A 132 1.36 -14.51 -32.76
C LYS A 132 1.14 -13.01 -32.82
N LYS A 133 -0.12 -12.55 -32.90
CA LYS A 133 -0.49 -11.12 -32.91
C LYS A 133 -0.97 -10.62 -31.54
N GLY A 134 -0.99 -11.49 -30.53
CA GLY A 134 -1.41 -11.16 -29.17
C GLY A 134 -2.93 -11.26 -28.93
N PHE A 135 -3.70 -11.81 -29.88
CA PHE A 135 -5.14 -12.02 -29.69
C PHE A 135 -5.41 -13.34 -28.96
N LEU A 136 -6.37 -13.31 -28.05
CA LEU A 136 -6.84 -14.49 -27.32
C LEU A 136 -7.38 -15.55 -28.26
N ILE A 137 -7.04 -16.81 -28.02
CA ILE A 137 -7.51 -17.96 -28.79
C ILE A 137 -8.12 -19.05 -27.92
#